data_a8ccd370bf145cc4cb88bf90109cc260
#
_entry.id   a8ccd370bf145cc4cb88bf90109cc260
#
_cell.length_a   1.000
_cell.length_b   1.000
_cell.length_c   1.000
_cell.angle_alpha   90.00
_cell.angle_beta   90.00
_cell.angle_gamma   90.00
#
_symmetry.space_group_name_H-M   'P 1'
#
loop_
_entity.id
_entity.type
_entity.pdbx_description
1 polymer ?
#
loop_
_entity_poly.entity_id
_entity_poly.type
_entity_poly.pdbx_seq_one_letter_code
_entity_poly.pdbx_strand_id
1 'polypeptide(L)'
;MPCGRLQSAFFICRILVKNPRLCYYTVILLKTQRKLFFSGFSQESRHDHIKISMNKSNFSHVPCFAAKVLDIQPGITAIIGGGGKTTLLYTLARELCQKGSVIVGTSTKIRAPQHIPLFSGESDADLLAGLQQFPVICAARHTPNGKLCAPACSFAHLAGLADYVLVEADGSRQLPLKAHAAHEPVIPQGCGQVIYLVGADGFNRPISQVCHRPELYSMLTGTAPDSAVSPAMAARAILREGFAQKVLINKVETARDWANAREFAQNISLPVFAGSLQQGVLQCL
;
A
#
# COMPACT_ATOMS: atom_id res chain seq x y z
N MET A 1 40.72 33.51 29.63
CA MET A 1 39.36 32.97 29.68
C MET A 1 39.12 32.21 28.41
N PRO A 2 39.03 30.87 28.39
CA PRO A 2 38.76 30.11 27.20
C PRO A 2 37.28 29.68 27.16
N CYS A 3 36.70 29.87 26.00
CA CYS A 3 35.35 29.48 25.59
C CYS A 3 35.29 27.97 25.40
N GLY A 4 34.49 27.25 26.21
CA GLY A 4 34.31 25.84 26.10
C GLY A 4 33.33 25.45 24.98
N ARG A 5 33.79 24.66 24.03
CA ARG A 5 32.95 23.98 23.03
C ARG A 5 32.18 22.83 23.69
N LEU A 6 30.86 22.88 23.64
CA LEU A 6 29.99 21.74 23.94
C LEU A 6 30.00 20.78 22.75
N GLN A 7 30.64 19.62 22.93
CA GLN A 7 30.52 18.49 22.04
C GLN A 7 29.21 17.75 22.36
N SER A 8 28.30 17.70 21.38
CA SER A 8 27.09 16.88 21.44
C SER A 8 27.45 15.42 21.16
N ALA A 9 27.39 14.57 22.17
CA ALA A 9 27.57 13.14 21.99
C ALA A 9 26.27 12.52 21.49
N PHE A 10 26.33 11.93 20.30
CA PHE A 10 25.24 11.10 19.74
C PHE A 10 25.36 9.68 20.29
N PHE A 11 24.36 9.22 21.02
CA PHE A 11 24.21 7.81 21.35
C PHE A 11 23.15 7.20 20.42
N ILE A 12 23.57 6.26 19.56
CA ILE A 12 22.66 5.42 18.78
C ILE A 12 22.37 4.17 19.59
N CYS A 13 21.17 4.06 20.15
CA CYS A 13 20.71 2.83 20.78
C CYS A 13 19.98 1.99 19.74
N ARG A 14 20.61 0.90 19.27
CA ARG A 14 19.98 -0.12 18.43
C ARG A 14 19.22 -1.09 19.33
N ILE A 15 17.89 -0.98 19.36
CA ILE A 15 17.04 -2.03 19.96
C ILE A 15 16.75 -3.04 18.85
N LEU A 16 17.37 -4.21 18.91
CA LEU A 16 17.08 -5.36 18.06
C LEU A 16 15.80 -6.04 18.58
N VAL A 17 14.66 -5.76 17.99
CA VAL A 17 13.45 -6.56 18.19
C VAL A 17 13.47 -7.69 17.16
N LYS A 18 13.72 -8.93 17.62
CA LYS A 18 13.64 -10.13 16.78
C LYS A 18 12.17 -10.47 16.50
N ASN A 19 11.59 -9.83 15.49
CA ASN A 19 10.34 -10.29 14.91
C ASN A 19 10.37 -10.04 13.38
N PRO A 20 10.33 -11.08 12.53
CA PRO A 20 10.53 -10.96 11.08
C PRO A 20 9.36 -10.32 10.31
N ARG A 21 8.37 -9.75 11.00
CA ARG A 21 7.18 -9.12 10.39
C ARG A 21 7.02 -7.63 10.67
N LEU A 22 8.01 -6.97 11.30
CA LEU A 22 7.95 -5.53 11.59
C LEU A 22 8.97 -4.78 10.73
N CYS A 23 8.50 -3.84 9.94
CA CYS A 23 9.32 -2.85 9.23
C CYS A 23 10.19 -2.08 10.23
N TYR A 24 11.47 -1.90 9.91
CA TYR A 24 12.45 -1.18 10.72
C TYR A 24 12.01 0.28 10.90
N TYR A 25 11.81 0.69 12.15
CA TYR A 25 11.71 2.09 12.54
C TYR A 25 13.01 2.54 13.21
N THR A 26 13.64 3.57 12.69
CA THR A 26 14.73 4.24 13.38
C THR A 26 14.11 5.29 14.30
N VAL A 27 14.13 5.05 15.60
CA VAL A 27 13.70 6.03 16.60
C VAL A 27 14.93 6.87 16.97
N ILE A 28 14.94 8.14 16.56
CA ILE A 28 15.95 9.12 16.99
C ILE A 28 15.40 9.80 18.25
N LEU A 29 15.96 9.44 19.41
CA LEU A 29 15.66 10.13 20.66
C LEU A 29 16.61 11.33 20.80
N LEU A 30 16.08 12.55 20.64
CA LEU A 30 16.77 13.78 21.02
C LEU A 30 16.65 13.97 22.54
N LYS A 31 17.79 13.93 23.23
CA LYS A 31 17.88 14.24 24.67
C LYS A 31 17.84 15.75 24.85
N THR A 32 16.70 16.31 25.29
CA THR A 32 16.69 17.59 26.00
C THR A 32 16.49 17.32 27.49
N GLN A 33 17.34 17.96 28.30
CA GLN A 33 17.42 17.76 29.74
C GLN A 33 16.07 18.00 30.44
N ARG A 34 15.59 17.04 31.24
CA ARG A 34 15.22 17.13 32.65
C ARG A 34 14.45 15.90 33.15
N LYS A 35 15.08 15.24 34.14
CA LYS A 35 14.54 14.32 35.17
C LYS A 35 13.63 13.19 34.71
N LEU A 36 14.26 12.00 34.62
CA LEU A 36 13.58 10.70 34.70
C LEU A 36 13.54 10.27 36.18
N PHE A 37 12.35 10.10 36.73
CA PHE A 37 12.12 9.30 37.93
C PHE A 37 11.69 7.90 37.48
N PHE A 38 12.47 6.91 37.87
CA PHE A 38 12.04 5.50 37.81
C PHE A 38 11.64 5.06 39.22
N SER A 39 10.42 4.60 39.41
CA SER A 39 10.03 3.81 40.55
C SER A 39 9.18 2.63 40.09
N GLY A 40 9.70 1.42 40.38
CA GLY A 40 8.97 0.20 40.69
C GLY A 40 8.18 -0.47 39.59
N PHE A 41 8.75 -1.50 38.93
CA PHE A 41 7.96 -2.51 38.23
C PHE A 41 7.48 -3.58 39.23
N SER A 42 6.15 -3.71 39.38
CA SER A 42 5.49 -4.92 39.81
C SER A 42 4.73 -5.53 38.64
N GLN A 43 4.94 -6.81 38.41
CA GLN A 43 4.21 -7.60 37.40
C GLN A 43 2.73 -7.63 37.72
N GLU A 44 1.90 -7.13 36.84
CA GLU A 44 0.54 -7.63 36.64
C GLU A 44 0.09 -7.37 35.19
N SER A 45 -0.37 -8.44 34.57
CA SER A 45 -0.87 -8.56 33.23
C SER A 45 -2.10 -7.69 33.01
N ARG A 46 -2.01 -6.67 32.14
CA ARG A 46 -3.17 -6.10 31.43
C ARG A 46 -2.73 -5.60 30.05
N HIS A 47 -3.56 -5.86 29.06
CA HIS A 47 -3.43 -5.42 27.68
C HIS A 47 -3.34 -3.88 27.61
N ASP A 48 -2.15 -3.34 27.63
CA ASP A 48 -1.93 -1.93 27.34
C ASP A 48 -1.86 -1.74 25.83
N HIS A 49 -2.95 -1.22 25.27
CA HIS A 49 -2.96 -0.63 23.95
C HIS A 49 -2.06 0.61 23.97
N ILE A 50 -0.82 0.48 23.51
CA ILE A 50 0.03 1.63 23.21
C ILE A 50 -0.64 2.37 22.04
N LYS A 51 -1.37 3.46 22.33
CA LYS A 51 -1.83 4.42 21.35
C LYS A 51 -0.61 5.16 20.81
N ILE A 52 -0.03 4.69 19.71
CA ILE A 52 0.96 5.44 18.96
C ILE A 52 0.17 6.52 18.19
N SER A 53 0.14 7.72 18.73
CA SER A 53 -0.38 8.90 18.04
C SER A 53 0.55 9.20 16.85
N MET A 54 0.08 9.00 15.62
CA MET A 54 0.78 9.45 14.42
C MET A 54 0.60 10.97 14.29
N ASN A 55 1.57 11.72 14.77
CA ASN A 55 1.59 13.17 14.63
C ASN A 55 2.17 13.56 13.25
N LYS A 56 1.70 14.65 12.64
CA LYS A 56 2.20 15.18 11.35
C LYS A 56 3.72 15.33 11.30
N SER A 57 4.37 15.56 12.45
CA SER A 57 5.83 15.67 12.57
C SER A 57 6.60 14.36 12.26
N ASN A 58 5.95 13.20 12.32
CA ASN A 58 6.61 11.91 12.08
C ASN A 58 6.73 11.55 10.59
N PHE A 59 6.12 12.34 9.69
CA PHE A 59 6.13 12.12 8.24
C PHE A 59 7.07 13.07 7.47
N SER A 60 7.79 13.95 8.15
CA SER A 60 8.46 15.11 7.55
C SER A 60 9.65 14.84 6.61
N HIS A 61 10.09 13.58 6.37
CA HIS A 61 11.23 13.29 5.49
C HIS A 61 11.15 11.94 4.76
N VAL A 62 9.96 11.47 4.37
CA VAL A 62 9.88 10.29 3.48
C VAL A 62 9.99 10.79 2.04
N PRO A 63 11.00 10.38 1.25
CA PRO A 63 11.09 10.75 -0.16
C PRO A 63 9.82 10.28 -0.88
N CYS A 64 9.17 11.20 -1.62
CA CYS A 64 7.98 10.90 -2.41
C CYS A 64 8.41 10.16 -3.69
N PHE A 65 8.70 8.86 -3.56
CA PHE A 65 9.32 8.08 -4.62
C PHE A 65 8.28 7.34 -5.47
N ALA A 66 7.45 6.49 -4.86
CA ALA A 66 6.47 5.69 -5.60
C ALA A 66 5.37 6.57 -6.21
N ALA A 67 4.86 7.54 -5.46
CA ALA A 67 3.85 8.48 -5.93
C ALA A 67 4.34 9.32 -7.12
N LYS A 68 5.63 9.71 -7.11
CA LYS A 68 6.25 10.47 -8.22
C LYS A 68 6.48 9.58 -9.43
N VAL A 69 7.06 8.38 -9.26
CA VAL A 69 7.35 7.45 -10.36
C VAL A 69 6.09 6.99 -11.05
N LEU A 70 5.03 6.68 -10.26
CA LEU A 70 3.73 6.28 -10.78
C LEU A 70 2.88 7.46 -11.25
N ASP A 71 3.38 8.69 -11.11
CA ASP A 71 2.67 9.92 -11.48
C ASP A 71 1.23 9.96 -10.92
N ILE A 72 1.13 9.87 -9.56
CA ILE A 72 -0.17 9.89 -8.89
C ILE A 72 -0.71 11.31 -8.85
N GLN A 73 -1.87 11.49 -9.48
CA GLN A 73 -2.59 12.75 -9.53
C GLN A 73 -3.62 12.87 -8.39
N PRO A 74 -4.02 14.09 -7.98
CA PRO A 74 -5.16 14.30 -7.10
C PRO A 74 -6.43 13.62 -7.61
N GLY A 75 -7.32 13.25 -6.70
CA GLY A 75 -8.55 12.51 -6.98
C GLY A 75 -8.47 11.04 -6.63
N ILE A 76 -9.26 10.20 -7.30
CA ILE A 76 -9.41 8.78 -6.98
C ILE A 76 -8.41 7.94 -7.76
N THR A 77 -7.59 7.16 -7.05
CA THR A 77 -6.72 6.12 -7.62
C THR A 77 -7.18 4.75 -7.13
N ALA A 78 -7.56 3.86 -8.05
CA ALA A 78 -7.88 2.47 -7.75
C ALA A 78 -6.66 1.57 -7.92
N ILE A 79 -6.50 0.62 -7.00
CA ILE A 79 -5.42 -0.36 -6.97
C ILE A 79 -6.04 -1.75 -7.09
N ILE A 80 -5.70 -2.49 -8.16
CA ILE A 80 -6.25 -3.81 -8.48
C ILE A 80 -5.14 -4.83 -8.74
N GLY A 81 -5.51 -6.11 -8.91
CA GLY A 81 -4.56 -7.19 -9.24
C GLY A 81 -4.01 -7.93 -8.02
N GLY A 82 -2.75 -8.34 -8.07
CA GLY A 82 -2.08 -9.14 -7.03
C GLY A 82 -0.67 -8.64 -6.68
N GLY A 83 0.01 -9.30 -5.73
CA GLY A 83 1.43 -9.04 -5.48
C GLY A 83 1.78 -7.82 -4.64
N GLY A 84 0.84 -7.26 -3.82
CA GLY A 84 1.20 -6.22 -2.85
C GLY A 84 0.36 -4.94 -2.87
N LYS A 85 -0.93 -5.02 -3.24
CA LYS A 85 -1.85 -3.86 -3.27
C LYS A 85 -1.86 -3.05 -1.99
N THR A 86 -2.06 -3.72 -0.86
CA THR A 86 -2.12 -3.06 0.45
C THR A 86 -0.78 -2.36 0.79
N THR A 87 0.36 -2.95 0.38
CA THR A 87 1.67 -2.30 0.52
C THR A 87 1.75 -1.03 -0.32
N LEU A 88 1.31 -1.08 -1.59
CA LEU A 88 1.28 0.10 -2.45
C LEU A 88 0.35 1.17 -1.88
N LEU A 89 -0.86 0.79 -1.46
CA LEU A 89 -1.85 1.69 -0.86
C LEU A 89 -1.22 2.51 0.28
N TYR A 90 -0.55 1.85 1.22
CA TYR A 90 0.06 2.54 2.37
C TYR A 90 1.34 3.29 2.02
N THR A 91 2.12 2.80 1.05
CA THR A 91 3.28 3.54 0.54
C THR A 91 2.84 4.86 -0.08
N LEU A 92 1.85 4.83 -0.97
CA LEU A 92 1.30 6.04 -1.58
C LEU A 92 0.68 6.98 -0.55
N ALA A 93 -0.12 6.45 0.39
CA ALA A 93 -0.74 7.27 1.43
C ALA A 93 0.30 8.02 2.26
N ARG A 94 1.38 7.33 2.69
CA ARG A 94 2.48 7.93 3.45
C ARG A 94 3.25 8.99 2.66
N GLU A 95 3.42 8.80 1.35
CA GLU A 95 4.12 9.76 0.50
C GLU A 95 3.25 10.97 0.15
N LEU A 96 1.98 10.74 -0.20
CA LEU A 96 1.06 11.77 -0.65
C LEU A 96 0.58 12.67 0.48
N CYS A 97 0.52 12.20 1.72
CA CYS A 97 0.13 13.02 2.87
C CYS A 97 1.07 14.21 3.15
N GLN A 98 2.25 14.23 2.50
CA GLN A 98 3.15 15.38 2.51
C GLN A 98 2.72 16.48 1.51
N LYS A 99 1.86 16.13 0.55
CA LYS A 99 1.40 17.03 -0.51
C LYS A 99 -0.03 17.51 -0.31
N GLY A 100 -0.84 16.73 0.41
CA GLY A 100 -2.24 17.05 0.64
C GLY A 100 -2.92 16.05 1.57
N SER A 101 -4.23 16.22 1.73
CA SER A 101 -5.09 15.33 2.51
C SER A 101 -5.29 14.00 1.81
N VAL A 102 -5.23 12.88 2.56
CA VAL A 102 -5.32 11.53 2.00
C VAL A 102 -6.39 10.71 2.73
N ILE A 103 -7.29 10.12 1.95
CA ILE A 103 -8.23 9.10 2.40
C ILE A 103 -7.86 7.78 1.74
N VAL A 104 -7.69 6.72 2.55
CA VAL A 104 -7.57 5.34 2.04
C VAL A 104 -8.89 4.61 2.27
N GLY A 105 -9.22 3.66 1.38
CA GLY A 105 -10.44 2.89 1.51
C GLY A 105 -10.42 1.60 0.69
N THR A 106 -11.55 0.90 0.68
CA THR A 106 -11.75 -0.29 -0.13
C THR A 106 -13.16 -0.32 -0.68
N SER A 107 -13.31 -0.77 -1.91
CA SER A 107 -14.62 -1.10 -2.50
C SER A 107 -15.01 -2.57 -2.31
N THR A 108 -14.11 -3.39 -1.73
CA THR A 108 -14.32 -4.82 -1.47
C THR A 108 -14.18 -5.14 0.03
N LYS A 109 -13.50 -6.22 0.41
CA LYS A 109 -13.27 -6.59 1.81
C LYS A 109 -11.79 -6.71 2.10
N ILE A 110 -11.26 -5.83 2.97
CA ILE A 110 -9.85 -5.84 3.40
C ILE A 110 -9.72 -6.03 4.91
N ARG A 111 -8.50 -6.31 5.37
CA ARG A 111 -8.17 -6.25 6.79
C ARG A 111 -8.08 -4.79 7.23
N ALA A 112 -8.51 -4.51 8.47
CA ALA A 112 -8.40 -3.18 9.03
C ALA A 112 -6.92 -2.73 9.11
N PRO A 113 -6.61 -1.47 8.77
CA PRO A 113 -5.29 -0.91 9.00
C PRO A 113 -5.01 -0.80 10.50
N GLN A 114 -3.78 -1.10 10.91
CA GLN A 114 -3.42 -1.08 12.35
C GLN A 114 -3.15 0.32 12.91
N HIS A 115 -2.82 1.29 12.06
CA HIS A 115 -2.28 2.59 12.48
C HIS A 115 -2.91 3.79 11.78
N ILE A 116 -3.98 3.58 11.01
CA ILE A 116 -4.72 4.66 10.34
C ILE A 116 -6.08 4.78 10.98
N PRO A 117 -6.49 5.98 11.46
CA PRO A 117 -7.80 6.21 12.04
C PRO A 117 -8.92 5.85 11.07
N LEU A 118 -9.93 5.14 11.57
CA LEU A 118 -11.06 4.64 10.78
C LEU A 118 -12.30 5.50 11.02
N PHE A 119 -12.93 5.90 9.92
CA PHE A 119 -14.20 6.63 9.87
C PHE A 119 -15.20 5.86 9.00
N SER A 120 -16.48 5.84 9.40
CA SER A 120 -17.52 5.10 8.66
C SER A 120 -17.88 5.76 7.31
N GLY A 121 -17.66 7.06 7.20
CA GLY A 121 -18.09 7.86 6.05
C GLY A 121 -19.56 8.27 6.11
N GLU A 122 -20.17 8.26 7.30
CA GLU A 122 -21.57 8.68 7.51
C GLU A 122 -21.69 10.20 7.77
N SER A 123 -20.61 10.83 8.26
CA SER A 123 -20.58 12.26 8.64
C SER A 123 -19.39 12.94 7.98
N ASP A 124 -19.65 14.00 7.20
CA ASP A 124 -18.60 14.84 6.62
C ASP A 124 -17.85 15.61 7.71
N ALA A 125 -18.54 16.03 8.76
CA ALA A 125 -17.91 16.72 9.88
C ALA A 125 -16.85 15.85 10.55
N ASP A 126 -17.13 14.55 10.75
CA ASP A 126 -16.17 13.59 11.31
C ASP A 126 -15.00 13.34 10.39
N LEU A 127 -15.24 13.19 9.07
CA LEU A 127 -14.20 13.02 8.07
C LEU A 127 -13.28 14.24 8.00
N LEU A 128 -13.85 15.45 7.96
CA LEU A 128 -13.07 16.70 7.92
C LEU A 128 -12.30 16.93 9.22
N ALA A 129 -12.90 16.67 10.39
CA ALA A 129 -12.20 16.71 11.68
C ALA A 129 -11.05 15.70 11.71
N GLY A 130 -11.27 14.49 11.18
CA GLY A 130 -10.23 13.47 11.02
C GLY A 130 -9.07 13.94 10.15
N LEU A 131 -9.34 14.53 8.99
CA LEU A 131 -8.32 15.07 8.07
C LEU A 131 -7.55 16.26 8.66
N GLN A 132 -8.16 17.05 9.55
CA GLN A 132 -7.46 18.11 10.28
C GLN A 132 -6.48 17.55 11.31
N GLN A 133 -6.85 16.44 11.96
CA GLN A 133 -6.09 15.85 13.06
C GLN A 133 -5.03 14.86 12.55
N PHE A 134 -5.30 14.10 11.49
CA PHE A 134 -4.44 13.03 10.98
C PHE A 134 -4.03 13.29 9.55
N PRO A 135 -2.77 12.96 9.17
CA PRO A 135 -2.29 13.14 7.80
C PRO A 135 -2.93 12.17 6.80
N VAL A 136 -3.41 11.02 7.29
CA VAL A 136 -4.11 9.98 6.52
C VAL A 136 -5.25 9.44 7.37
N ILE A 137 -6.43 9.28 6.80
CA ILE A 137 -7.55 8.57 7.42
C ILE A 137 -8.02 7.40 6.54
N CYS A 138 -8.68 6.43 7.15
CA CYS A 138 -9.35 5.34 6.44
C CYS A 138 -10.86 5.55 6.46
N ALA A 139 -11.49 5.60 5.29
CA ALA A 139 -12.95 5.62 5.17
C ALA A 139 -13.45 4.21 4.82
N ALA A 140 -14.09 3.53 5.78
CA ALA A 140 -14.61 2.17 5.62
C ALA A 140 -15.53 1.80 6.77
N ARG A 141 -16.35 0.75 6.61
CA ARG A 141 -17.22 0.20 7.64
C ARG A 141 -16.75 -1.18 8.09
N HIS A 142 -16.97 -1.50 9.35
CA HIS A 142 -16.75 -2.86 9.86
C HIS A 142 -17.77 -3.84 9.31
N THR A 143 -17.32 -5.04 8.96
CA THR A 143 -18.18 -6.19 8.67
C THR A 143 -18.28 -7.08 9.92
N PRO A 144 -19.33 -7.91 10.07
CA PRO A 144 -19.48 -8.78 11.23
C PRO A 144 -18.31 -9.75 11.49
N ASN A 145 -17.54 -10.07 10.45
CA ASN A 145 -16.36 -10.95 10.54
C ASN A 145 -15.03 -10.18 10.71
N GLY A 146 -15.07 -8.94 11.19
CA GLY A 146 -13.88 -8.14 11.55
C GLY A 146 -13.06 -7.58 10.38
N LYS A 147 -13.55 -7.72 9.14
CA LYS A 147 -12.97 -7.05 7.98
C LYS A 147 -13.60 -5.67 7.79
N LEU A 148 -13.00 -4.87 6.93
CA LEU A 148 -13.57 -3.61 6.44
C LEU A 148 -14.22 -3.82 5.07
N CYS A 149 -15.28 -3.06 4.80
CA CYS A 149 -15.94 -2.92 3.50
C CYS A 149 -16.03 -1.45 3.12
N ALA A 150 -16.63 -1.15 1.96
CA ALA A 150 -16.80 0.21 1.47
C ALA A 150 -17.41 1.16 2.53
N PRO A 151 -17.02 2.45 2.51
CA PRO A 151 -17.61 3.47 3.37
C PRO A 151 -19.11 3.66 3.12
N ALA A 152 -19.78 4.42 3.98
CA ALA A 152 -21.20 4.73 3.82
C ALA A 152 -21.45 5.68 2.65
N CYS A 153 -20.54 6.64 2.41
CA CYS A 153 -20.60 7.57 1.29
C CYS A 153 -19.85 7.03 0.05
N SER A 154 -20.07 7.64 -1.10
CA SER A 154 -19.37 7.29 -2.33
C SER A 154 -17.92 7.77 -2.32
N PHE A 155 -17.04 7.11 -3.09
CA PHE A 155 -15.66 7.57 -3.28
C PHE A 155 -15.57 8.91 -4.03
N ALA A 156 -16.51 9.19 -4.93
CA ALA A 156 -16.63 10.49 -5.58
C ALA A 156 -16.90 11.62 -4.57
N HIS A 157 -17.73 11.35 -3.56
CA HIS A 157 -17.97 12.27 -2.47
C HIS A 157 -16.69 12.50 -1.62
N LEU A 158 -15.98 11.43 -1.27
CA LEU A 158 -14.70 11.51 -0.55
C LEU A 158 -13.64 12.32 -1.32
N ALA A 159 -13.63 12.26 -2.66
CA ALA A 159 -12.74 13.06 -3.49
C ALA A 159 -13.10 14.56 -3.51
N GLY A 160 -14.29 14.93 -3.06
CA GLY A 160 -14.65 16.32 -2.77
C GLY A 160 -14.13 16.83 -1.41
N LEU A 161 -13.74 15.93 -0.51
CA LEU A 161 -13.28 16.26 0.84
C LEU A 161 -11.74 16.15 1.01
N ALA A 162 -11.06 15.39 0.14
CA ALA A 162 -9.62 15.16 0.24
C ALA A 162 -8.94 15.25 -1.12
N ASP A 163 -7.65 15.63 -1.12
CA ASP A 163 -6.86 15.76 -2.33
C ASP A 163 -6.61 14.39 -3.00
N TYR A 164 -6.41 13.35 -2.21
CA TYR A 164 -6.13 12.00 -2.69
C TYR A 164 -7.04 10.96 -2.03
N VAL A 165 -7.68 10.13 -2.85
CA VAL A 165 -8.50 8.99 -2.40
C VAL A 165 -7.93 7.72 -3.01
N LEU A 166 -7.31 6.88 -2.19
CA LEU A 166 -6.67 5.64 -2.61
C LEU A 166 -7.56 4.45 -2.26
N VAL A 167 -7.92 3.63 -3.26
CA VAL A 167 -8.92 2.57 -3.08
C VAL A 167 -8.36 1.21 -3.49
N GLU A 168 -8.32 0.25 -2.56
CA GLU A 168 -8.11 -1.16 -2.91
C GLU A 168 -9.42 -1.73 -3.47
N ALA A 169 -9.46 -2.00 -4.80
CA ALA A 169 -10.70 -2.25 -5.52
C ALA A 169 -10.97 -3.74 -5.83
N ASP A 170 -10.14 -4.64 -5.33
CA ASP A 170 -10.34 -6.09 -5.46
C ASP A 170 -9.61 -6.90 -4.38
N GLY A 171 -9.97 -8.18 -4.21
CA GLY A 171 -9.26 -9.15 -3.38
C GLY A 171 -8.39 -10.10 -4.22
N SER A 172 -7.19 -10.49 -3.76
CA SER A 172 -6.28 -11.42 -4.46
C SER A 172 -5.85 -12.62 -3.62
N ARG A 173 -6.38 -12.80 -2.41
CA ARG A 173 -5.96 -13.86 -1.46
C ARG A 173 -4.45 -13.93 -1.24
N GLN A 174 -3.76 -12.76 -1.31
CA GLN A 174 -2.30 -12.63 -1.20
C GLN A 174 -1.50 -13.30 -2.34
N LEU A 175 -2.16 -13.75 -3.41
CA LEU A 175 -1.50 -14.32 -4.57
C LEU A 175 -0.90 -13.21 -5.45
N PRO A 176 0.21 -13.51 -6.17
CA PRO A 176 0.91 -12.53 -6.99
C PRO A 176 0.16 -12.14 -8.26
N LEU A 177 -0.66 -13.02 -8.79
CA LEU A 177 -1.42 -12.82 -10.02
C LEU A 177 -2.91 -13.04 -9.79
N LYS A 178 -3.72 -12.51 -10.69
CA LYS A 178 -5.19 -12.59 -10.58
C LYS A 178 -5.87 -12.53 -11.94
N ALA A 179 -7.03 -13.18 -12.03
CA ALA A 179 -8.08 -12.88 -13.01
C ALA A 179 -9.32 -12.35 -12.29
N HIS A 180 -10.02 -11.40 -12.90
CA HIS A 180 -11.21 -10.80 -12.33
C HIS A 180 -12.47 -11.53 -12.79
N ALA A 181 -13.38 -11.83 -11.85
CA ALA A 181 -14.71 -12.30 -12.18
C ALA A 181 -15.61 -11.13 -12.58
N ALA A 182 -16.78 -11.39 -13.14
CA ALA A 182 -17.70 -10.38 -13.65
C ALA A 182 -18.12 -9.30 -12.61
N HIS A 183 -18.04 -9.60 -11.32
CA HIS A 183 -18.33 -8.66 -10.23
C HIS A 183 -17.09 -7.93 -9.69
N GLU A 184 -15.93 -8.10 -10.30
CA GLU A 184 -14.65 -7.47 -9.95
C GLU A 184 -13.90 -7.01 -11.21
N PRO A 185 -13.01 -6.03 -11.09
CA PRO A 185 -12.79 -5.18 -9.93
C PRO A 185 -13.95 -4.20 -9.71
N VAL A 186 -14.16 -3.75 -8.46
CA VAL A 186 -15.15 -2.73 -8.12
C VAL A 186 -14.47 -1.35 -8.16
N ILE A 187 -14.20 -0.87 -9.37
CA ILE A 187 -13.57 0.43 -9.59
C ILE A 187 -14.57 1.55 -9.26
N PRO A 188 -14.21 2.50 -8.38
CA PRO A 188 -15.11 3.60 -8.03
C PRO A 188 -15.49 4.47 -9.24
N GLN A 189 -16.71 4.97 -9.25
CA GLN A 189 -17.13 5.99 -10.21
C GLN A 189 -16.29 7.27 -10.04
N GLY A 190 -15.88 7.88 -11.13
CA GLY A 190 -14.99 9.05 -11.11
C GLY A 190 -13.52 8.73 -10.84
N CYS A 191 -13.14 7.44 -10.86
CA CYS A 191 -11.75 7.04 -10.73
C CYS A 191 -10.92 7.60 -11.89
N GLY A 192 -9.90 8.40 -11.56
CA GLY A 192 -9.00 9.02 -12.55
C GLY A 192 -7.83 8.13 -12.94
N GLN A 193 -7.43 7.20 -12.06
CA GLN A 193 -6.27 6.34 -12.29
C GLN A 193 -6.51 4.91 -11.78
N VAL A 194 -6.19 3.91 -12.61
CA VAL A 194 -6.25 2.49 -12.25
C VAL A 194 -4.87 1.87 -12.39
N ILE A 195 -4.30 1.42 -11.27
CA ILE A 195 -3.00 0.75 -11.21
C ILE A 195 -3.22 -0.75 -11.03
N TYR A 196 -2.78 -1.54 -11.99
CA TYR A 196 -2.80 -2.99 -11.91
C TYR A 196 -1.48 -3.50 -11.35
N LEU A 197 -1.53 -4.22 -10.22
CA LEU A 197 -0.35 -4.83 -9.63
C LEU A 197 -0.18 -6.28 -10.08
N VAL A 198 1.09 -6.63 -10.32
CA VAL A 198 1.59 -7.98 -10.59
C VAL A 198 2.76 -8.25 -9.64
N GLY A 199 2.77 -9.41 -8.99
CA GLY A 199 3.95 -9.86 -8.24
C GLY A 199 4.91 -10.64 -9.16
N ALA A 200 6.17 -10.22 -9.26
CA ALA A 200 7.20 -10.91 -10.04
C ALA A 200 7.39 -12.36 -9.57
N ASP A 201 7.12 -12.65 -8.30
CA ASP A 201 7.13 -13.99 -7.70
C ASP A 201 6.07 -14.94 -8.28
N GLY A 202 5.19 -14.47 -9.15
CA GLY A 202 4.23 -15.26 -9.91
C GLY A 202 4.77 -15.80 -11.25
N PHE A 203 5.81 -15.19 -11.81
CA PHE A 203 6.34 -15.60 -13.11
C PHE A 203 7.05 -16.95 -13.06
N ASN A 204 6.96 -17.70 -14.15
CA ASN A 204 7.57 -19.01 -14.36
C ASN A 204 7.10 -20.08 -13.34
N ARG A 205 5.91 -19.91 -12.79
CA ARG A 205 5.25 -20.86 -11.87
C ARG A 205 3.86 -21.22 -12.40
N PRO A 206 3.32 -22.41 -12.05
CA PRO A 206 2.00 -22.84 -12.51
C PRO A 206 0.89 -21.85 -12.16
N ILE A 207 -0.04 -21.59 -13.09
CA ILE A 207 -1.21 -20.73 -12.91
C ILE A 207 -1.97 -21.14 -11.64
N SER A 208 -2.19 -22.45 -11.44
CA SER A 208 -2.91 -23.02 -10.29
C SER A 208 -2.32 -22.63 -8.93
N GLN A 209 -1.03 -22.34 -8.87
CA GLN A 209 -0.31 -21.99 -7.63
C GLN A 209 -0.23 -20.49 -7.36
N VAL A 210 -0.22 -19.67 -8.40
CA VAL A 210 0.13 -18.25 -8.29
C VAL A 210 -1.00 -17.29 -8.66
N CYS A 211 -2.07 -17.79 -9.28
CA CYS A 211 -3.18 -16.93 -9.72
C CYS A 211 -4.41 -17.07 -8.80
N HIS A 212 -4.96 -15.97 -8.38
CA HIS A 212 -6.30 -15.95 -7.81
C HIS A 212 -7.32 -16.16 -8.94
N ARG A 213 -8.15 -17.19 -8.86
CA ARG A 213 -9.06 -17.71 -9.90
C ARG A 213 -8.29 -18.28 -11.11
N PRO A 214 -7.55 -19.36 -10.90
CA PRO A 214 -6.71 -19.95 -11.93
C PRO A 214 -7.49 -20.40 -13.16
N GLU A 215 -8.75 -20.86 -13.00
CA GLU A 215 -9.61 -21.27 -14.11
C GLU A 215 -9.92 -20.10 -15.04
N LEU A 216 -10.29 -18.93 -14.47
CA LEU A 216 -10.54 -17.71 -15.25
C LEU A 216 -9.25 -17.22 -15.92
N TYR A 217 -8.12 -17.30 -15.22
CA TYR A 217 -6.83 -16.92 -15.80
C TYR A 217 -6.45 -17.82 -16.98
N SER A 218 -6.69 -19.13 -16.84
CA SER A 218 -6.50 -20.12 -17.91
C SER A 218 -7.40 -19.83 -19.12
N MET A 219 -8.66 -19.48 -18.90
CA MET A 219 -9.56 -19.07 -19.98
C MET A 219 -9.09 -17.79 -20.67
N LEU A 220 -8.65 -16.77 -19.92
CA LEU A 220 -8.11 -15.53 -20.48
C LEU A 220 -6.84 -15.78 -21.32
N THR A 221 -6.00 -16.69 -20.91
CA THR A 221 -4.71 -16.93 -21.58
C THR A 221 -4.79 -18.02 -22.64
N GLY A 222 -5.82 -18.86 -22.64
CA GLY A 222 -5.95 -20.03 -23.52
C GLY A 222 -4.96 -21.15 -23.18
N THR A 223 -4.58 -21.28 -21.88
CA THR A 223 -3.56 -22.23 -21.40
C THR A 223 -4.10 -23.08 -20.25
N ALA A 224 -3.51 -24.27 -20.04
CA ALA A 224 -3.91 -25.14 -18.93
C ALA A 224 -3.49 -24.55 -17.57
N PRO A 225 -4.22 -24.88 -16.47
CA PRO A 225 -3.90 -24.38 -15.12
C PRO A 225 -2.50 -24.74 -14.61
N ASP A 226 -1.93 -25.82 -15.10
CA ASP A 226 -0.56 -26.26 -14.75
C ASP A 226 0.52 -25.62 -15.61
N SER A 227 0.15 -24.83 -16.62
CA SER A 227 1.11 -24.06 -17.41
C SER A 227 1.80 -23.00 -16.58
N ALA A 228 3.10 -22.84 -16.78
CA ALA A 228 3.86 -21.78 -16.14
C ALA A 228 3.48 -20.42 -16.73
N VAL A 229 3.26 -19.42 -15.87
CA VAL A 229 2.92 -18.07 -16.31
C VAL A 229 4.16 -17.38 -16.88
N SER A 230 4.24 -17.20 -18.20
CA SER A 230 5.26 -16.33 -18.77
C SER A 230 4.90 -14.86 -18.61
N PRO A 231 5.90 -13.92 -18.58
CA PRO A 231 5.64 -12.49 -18.56
C PRO A 231 4.74 -12.03 -19.71
N ALA A 232 4.97 -12.53 -20.92
CA ALA A 232 4.14 -12.23 -22.10
C ALA A 232 2.69 -12.72 -21.94
N MET A 233 2.48 -13.88 -21.32
CA MET A 233 1.14 -14.38 -21.00
C MET A 233 0.41 -13.44 -20.02
N ALA A 234 1.09 -13.00 -18.96
CA ALA A 234 0.51 -12.10 -17.96
C ALA A 234 0.16 -10.73 -18.57
N ALA A 235 1.01 -10.19 -19.42
CA ALA A 235 0.74 -8.95 -20.15
C ALA A 235 -0.53 -9.06 -21.01
N ARG A 236 -0.67 -10.14 -21.78
CA ARG A 236 -1.88 -10.39 -22.60
C ARG A 236 -3.15 -10.58 -21.76
N ALA A 237 -3.06 -11.23 -20.60
CA ALA A 237 -4.21 -11.39 -19.70
C ALA A 237 -4.73 -10.02 -19.24
N ILE A 238 -3.84 -9.12 -18.80
CA ILE A 238 -4.19 -7.77 -18.36
C ILE A 238 -4.81 -6.93 -19.49
N LEU A 239 -4.25 -7.01 -20.71
CA LEU A 239 -4.82 -6.32 -21.88
C LEU A 239 -6.23 -6.82 -22.20
N ARG A 240 -6.48 -8.14 -22.10
CA ARG A 240 -7.80 -8.73 -22.34
C ARG A 240 -8.84 -8.32 -21.31
N GLU A 241 -8.43 -8.11 -20.06
CA GLU A 241 -9.34 -7.60 -19.02
C GLU A 241 -9.68 -6.12 -19.22
N GLY A 242 -8.77 -5.31 -19.74
CA GLY A 242 -9.03 -3.93 -20.13
C GLY A 242 -9.22 -2.93 -18.98
N PHE A 243 -8.91 -3.29 -17.73
CA PHE A 243 -9.13 -2.40 -16.56
C PHE A 243 -7.96 -1.47 -16.27
N ALA A 244 -6.74 -1.85 -16.67
CA ALA A 244 -5.52 -1.16 -16.30
C ALA A 244 -5.29 0.11 -17.12
N GLN A 245 -4.81 1.18 -16.50
CA GLN A 245 -4.21 2.35 -17.15
C GLN A 245 -2.69 2.36 -17.02
N LYS A 246 -2.16 1.77 -15.97
CA LYS A 246 -0.73 1.53 -15.76
C LYS A 246 -0.54 0.22 -14.99
N VAL A 247 0.60 -0.43 -15.18
CA VAL A 247 0.93 -1.69 -14.50
C VAL A 247 2.16 -1.49 -13.62
N LEU A 248 2.10 -2.01 -12.39
CA LEU A 248 3.25 -2.10 -11.49
C LEU A 248 3.62 -3.57 -11.26
N ILE A 249 4.79 -3.97 -11.71
CA ILE A 249 5.40 -5.26 -11.37
C ILE A 249 6.21 -5.06 -10.08
N ASN A 250 5.66 -5.54 -8.98
CA ASN A 250 6.28 -5.45 -7.66
C ASN A 250 7.09 -6.72 -7.33
N LYS A 251 7.97 -6.64 -6.32
CA LYS A 251 8.87 -7.73 -5.90
C LYS A 251 9.91 -8.09 -6.96
N VAL A 252 10.34 -7.12 -7.74
CA VAL A 252 11.44 -7.26 -8.70
C VAL A 252 12.74 -6.99 -7.95
N GLU A 253 13.43 -8.07 -7.55
CA GLU A 253 14.58 -8.00 -6.62
C GLU A 253 15.84 -8.67 -7.18
N THR A 254 15.70 -9.53 -8.19
CA THR A 254 16.80 -10.26 -8.82
C THR A 254 16.98 -9.87 -10.29
N ALA A 255 18.14 -10.18 -10.87
CA ALA A 255 18.39 -10.00 -12.30
C ALA A 255 17.36 -10.75 -13.18
N ARG A 256 16.89 -11.92 -12.73
CA ARG A 256 15.85 -12.70 -13.42
C ARG A 256 14.49 -11.96 -13.37
N ASP A 257 14.13 -11.37 -12.22
CA ASP A 257 12.88 -10.61 -12.12
C ASP A 257 12.91 -9.40 -13.04
N TRP A 258 14.03 -8.70 -13.14
CA TRP A 258 14.22 -7.60 -14.07
C TRP A 258 14.13 -8.04 -15.54
N ALA A 259 14.66 -9.22 -15.89
CA ALA A 259 14.50 -9.78 -17.24
C ALA A 259 13.02 -10.07 -17.54
N ASN A 260 12.31 -10.72 -16.61
CA ASN A 260 10.88 -10.99 -16.72
C ASN A 260 10.05 -9.69 -16.85
N ALA A 261 10.40 -8.66 -16.07
CA ALA A 261 9.68 -7.36 -16.12
C ALA A 261 9.86 -6.67 -17.47
N ARG A 262 11.06 -6.73 -18.08
CA ARG A 262 11.30 -6.19 -19.42
C ARG A 262 10.56 -6.99 -20.49
N GLU A 263 10.55 -8.32 -20.40
CA GLU A 263 9.76 -9.17 -21.31
C GLU A 263 8.26 -8.82 -21.22
N PHE A 264 7.74 -8.63 -19.99
CA PHE A 264 6.37 -8.19 -19.76
C PHE A 264 6.10 -6.86 -20.46
N ALA A 265 6.96 -5.86 -20.25
CA ALA A 265 6.80 -4.53 -20.82
C ALA A 265 6.80 -4.50 -22.36
N GLN A 266 7.56 -5.41 -23.00
CA GLN A 266 7.57 -5.56 -24.46
C GLN A 266 6.27 -6.14 -25.03
N ASN A 267 5.41 -6.73 -24.19
CA ASN A 267 4.17 -7.40 -24.59
C ASN A 267 2.89 -6.63 -24.19
N ILE A 268 3.01 -5.37 -23.78
CA ILE A 268 1.87 -4.54 -23.37
C ILE A 268 2.06 -3.09 -23.84
N SER A 269 0.97 -2.46 -24.24
CA SER A 269 0.99 -1.06 -24.70
C SER A 269 0.74 -0.03 -23.59
N LEU A 270 0.57 -0.47 -22.35
CA LEU A 270 0.36 0.39 -21.20
C LEU A 270 1.70 0.78 -20.57
N PRO A 271 1.77 1.92 -19.86
CA PRO A 271 2.93 2.26 -19.03
C PRO A 271 3.21 1.15 -17.99
N VAL A 272 4.44 0.62 -17.98
CA VAL A 272 4.88 -0.41 -17.06
C VAL A 272 5.95 0.14 -16.12
N PHE A 273 5.73 -0.07 -14.84
CA PHE A 273 6.69 0.23 -13.78
C PHE A 273 7.12 -1.08 -13.11
N ALA A 274 8.36 -1.16 -12.70
CA ALA A 274 8.88 -2.36 -12.05
C ALA A 274 9.81 -2.03 -10.89
N GLY A 275 9.84 -2.88 -9.88
CA GLY A 275 10.75 -2.76 -8.75
C GLY A 275 10.25 -3.45 -7.49
N SER A 276 10.78 -3.07 -6.34
CA SER A 276 10.39 -3.56 -5.03
C SER A 276 9.94 -2.41 -4.14
N LEU A 277 8.65 -2.39 -3.82
CA LEU A 277 8.08 -1.43 -2.87
C LEU A 277 8.73 -1.54 -1.49
N GLN A 278 9.15 -2.75 -1.11
CA GLN A 278 9.79 -3.00 0.18
C GLN A 278 11.22 -2.43 0.22
N GLN A 279 11.94 -2.48 -0.89
CA GLN A 279 13.29 -1.93 -1.01
C GLN A 279 13.30 -0.45 -1.40
N GLY A 280 12.13 0.13 -1.73
CA GLY A 280 12.02 1.50 -2.16
C GLY A 280 12.64 1.75 -3.55
N VAL A 281 12.64 0.76 -4.43
CA VAL A 281 13.19 0.85 -5.79
C VAL A 281 12.07 0.65 -6.80
N LEU A 282 11.80 1.66 -7.62
CA LEU A 282 10.87 1.59 -8.74
C LEU A 282 11.46 2.34 -9.94
N GLN A 283 11.20 1.85 -11.16
CA GLN A 283 11.51 2.56 -12.40
C GLN A 283 10.44 2.29 -13.46
N CYS A 284 10.31 3.19 -14.42
CA CYS A 284 9.54 3.00 -15.64
C CYS A 284 10.34 2.13 -16.63
N LEU A 285 9.68 1.20 -17.33
CA LEU A 285 10.27 0.33 -18.35
C LEU A 285 9.89 0.76 -19.76
#